data_656aad62b8e508d72a65d73c05b4cded
#
_entry.id   656aad62b8e508d72a65d73c05b4cded
#
_cell.length_a   1.000
_cell.length_b   1.000
_cell.length_c   1.000
_cell.angle_alpha   90.00
_cell.angle_beta   90.00
_cell.angle_gamma   90.00
#
_symmetry.space_group_name_H-M   'P 1'
#
loop_
_entity.id
_entity.type
_entity.pdbx_description
1 polymer ?
#
loop_
_entity_poly.entity_id
_entity_poly.type
_entity_poly.pdbx_seq_one_letter_code
_entity_poly.pdbx_strand_id
1 'polypeptide(L)'
;MQYKNLVPLLSGNLLSAFVWGSRRWIEMSAPSTPQPDTETDPVTGMEPTRSKTVLCVDDERIGLRVRKIMLESRGFKVLTASSGPEGLKLFEEHEVDVVVLDYYMPDVNGGEVASEMRRRRPDVPIVFLSAYFSLPPEALEVADAFITKGDPPDVLIEKIQNLV
;
A
#
# COMPACT_ATOMS: atom_id res chain seq x y z
N MET A 1 0.12 -22.76 57.80
CA MET A 1 -0.94 -23.81 57.60
C MET A 1 -0.97 -24.14 56.12
N GLN A 2 -0.57 -25.37 55.81
CA GLN A 2 -0.43 -25.84 54.42
C GLN A 2 -1.79 -26.28 53.91
N TYR A 3 -2.29 -25.64 52.86
CA TYR A 3 -3.42 -26.11 52.07
C TYR A 3 -2.92 -27.17 51.07
N LYS A 4 -2.80 -28.41 51.48
CA LYS A 4 -2.61 -29.56 50.58
C LYS A 4 -3.96 -30.21 50.41
N ASN A 5 -4.36 -30.40 49.14
CA ASN A 5 -5.51 -31.12 48.62
C ASN A 5 -6.74 -30.24 48.26
N LEU A 6 -6.57 -29.39 47.25
CA LEU A 6 -7.70 -28.90 46.44
C LEU A 6 -7.71 -29.72 45.14
N VAL A 7 -8.76 -30.42 44.85
CA VAL A 7 -8.99 -31.06 43.55
C VAL A 7 -10.10 -30.26 42.85
N PRO A 8 -9.82 -29.60 41.76
CA PRO A 8 -10.86 -28.87 41.01
C PRO A 8 -11.63 -29.85 40.13
N LEU A 9 -12.92 -29.93 40.29
CA LEU A 9 -13.86 -30.55 39.36
C LEU A 9 -14.45 -29.47 38.45
N LEU A 10 -14.09 -29.53 37.18
CA LEU A 10 -14.61 -28.67 36.13
C LEU A 10 -15.99 -29.18 35.70
N SER A 11 -17.06 -28.50 36.05
CA SER A 11 -18.34 -28.62 35.37
C SER A 11 -19.03 -27.26 35.34
N GLY A 12 -19.04 -26.63 34.18
CA GLY A 12 -19.72 -25.34 33.99
C GLY A 12 -19.05 -24.16 34.70
N ASN A 13 -19.61 -22.97 34.57
CA ASN A 13 -19.11 -21.70 35.09
C ASN A 13 -19.07 -21.56 36.62
N LEU A 14 -19.04 -22.64 37.37
CA LEU A 14 -18.99 -22.66 38.83
C LEU A 14 -17.81 -23.51 39.31
N LEU A 15 -16.89 -22.91 40.00
CA LEU A 15 -15.80 -23.57 40.70
C LEU A 15 -16.32 -24.06 42.08
N SER A 16 -16.57 -25.36 42.21
CA SER A 16 -16.91 -25.96 43.50
C SER A 16 -15.67 -26.57 44.12
N ALA A 17 -15.33 -26.16 45.32
CA ALA A 17 -14.25 -26.75 46.11
C ALA A 17 -14.79 -27.50 47.33
N PHE A 18 -14.29 -28.74 47.52
CA PHE A 18 -14.65 -29.56 48.69
C PHE A 18 -13.60 -29.37 49.80
N VAL A 19 -14.04 -28.96 50.97
CA VAL A 19 -13.17 -28.84 52.15
C VAL A 19 -13.39 -30.04 53.06
N TRP A 20 -12.35 -30.85 53.22
CA TRP A 20 -12.38 -32.04 54.08
C TRP A 20 -12.42 -31.62 55.56
N GLY A 21 -13.47 -32.05 56.24
CA GLY A 21 -13.59 -31.87 57.70
C GLY A 21 -14.89 -31.22 58.18
N SER A 22 -15.68 -30.60 57.34
CA SER A 22 -16.91 -29.92 57.77
C SER A 22 -18.22 -30.39 57.15
N ARG A 23 -18.19 -31.39 56.26
CA ARG A 23 -19.39 -31.93 55.54
C ARG A 23 -20.29 -30.83 54.92
N ARG A 24 -19.72 -29.71 54.53
CA ARG A 24 -20.47 -28.59 53.95
C ARG A 24 -19.89 -28.22 52.60
N TRP A 25 -20.77 -28.10 51.62
CA TRP A 25 -20.43 -27.51 50.33
C TRP A 25 -20.52 -25.98 50.47
N ILE A 26 -19.47 -25.30 50.11
CA ILE A 26 -19.47 -23.85 50.02
C ILE A 26 -19.46 -23.50 48.55
N GLU A 27 -20.53 -22.93 48.05
CA GLU A 27 -20.56 -22.29 46.76
C GLU A 27 -19.81 -20.96 46.87
N MET A 28 -18.61 -20.95 46.34
CA MET A 28 -17.90 -19.67 46.14
C MET A 28 -18.24 -19.20 44.76
N SER A 29 -19.00 -18.11 44.68
CA SER A 29 -19.13 -17.35 43.44
C SER A 29 -17.73 -16.92 43.01
N ALA A 30 -17.31 -17.34 41.83
CA ALA A 30 -16.08 -16.84 41.22
C ALA A 30 -16.15 -15.32 41.19
N PRO A 31 -15.06 -14.61 41.54
CA PRO A 31 -15.04 -13.17 41.31
C PRO A 31 -15.32 -12.96 39.83
N SER A 32 -16.30 -12.13 39.54
CA SER A 32 -16.61 -11.68 38.18
C SER A 32 -15.29 -11.17 37.60
N THR A 33 -14.75 -11.93 36.64
CA THR A 33 -13.71 -11.39 35.76
C THR A 33 -14.23 -10.06 35.25
N PRO A 34 -13.47 -8.97 35.37
CA PRO A 34 -13.82 -7.78 34.62
C PRO A 34 -13.92 -8.22 33.18
N GLN A 35 -15.10 -8.14 32.58
CA GLN A 35 -15.20 -8.19 31.14
C GLN A 35 -14.29 -7.07 30.64
N PRO A 36 -13.39 -7.35 29.69
CA PRO A 36 -12.76 -6.25 28.99
C PRO A 36 -13.91 -5.47 28.38
N ASP A 37 -14.02 -4.21 28.79
CA ASP A 37 -14.88 -3.23 28.14
C ASP A 37 -14.39 -3.09 26.71
N THR A 38 -14.77 -4.03 25.86
CA THR A 38 -14.65 -3.94 24.42
C THR A 38 -15.84 -3.16 23.88
N GLU A 39 -16.06 -1.96 24.40
CA GLU A 39 -16.47 -0.86 23.56
C GLU A 39 -15.20 -0.28 22.94
N THR A 40 -14.54 -1.09 22.14
CA THR A 40 -13.85 -0.53 21.00
C THR A 40 -14.96 -0.10 20.07
N ASP A 41 -15.27 1.19 20.14
CA ASP A 41 -15.95 1.86 19.04
C ASP A 41 -15.33 1.32 17.77
N PRO A 42 -16.12 0.85 16.79
CA PRO A 42 -15.56 0.54 15.49
C PRO A 42 -14.89 1.83 15.06
N VAL A 43 -13.56 1.79 14.89
CA VAL A 43 -12.81 2.85 14.23
C VAL A 43 -13.44 2.96 12.85
N THR A 44 -14.48 3.80 12.81
CA THR A 44 -15.28 4.09 11.65
C THR A 44 -14.33 4.69 10.62
N GLY A 45 -14.11 3.96 9.53
CA GLY A 45 -13.73 4.55 8.27
C GLY A 45 -12.26 4.54 7.89
N MET A 46 -11.45 3.57 8.30
CA MET A 46 -10.31 3.20 7.46
C MET A 46 -10.73 2.01 6.61
N GLU A 47 -11.41 2.31 5.51
CA GLU A 47 -11.36 1.42 4.35
C GLU A 47 -9.88 1.03 4.15
N PRO A 48 -9.55 -0.25 3.95
CA PRO A 48 -8.17 -0.62 3.62
C PRO A 48 -7.80 0.17 2.36
N THR A 49 -7.02 1.22 2.53
CA THR A 49 -6.58 2.05 1.41
C THR A 49 -5.84 1.13 0.45
N ARG A 50 -6.47 0.87 -0.68
CA ARG A 50 -5.89 0.10 -1.77
C ARG A 50 -4.49 0.65 -2.07
N SER A 51 -3.48 -0.22 -2.12
CA SER A 51 -2.14 0.21 -2.55
C SER A 51 -2.23 0.90 -3.90
N LYS A 52 -1.70 2.11 -4.00
CA LYS A 52 -1.68 2.89 -5.22
C LYS A 52 -0.80 2.22 -6.27
N THR A 53 -1.27 2.16 -7.51
CA THR A 53 -0.58 1.51 -8.63
C THR A 53 0.18 2.54 -9.46
N VAL A 54 1.49 2.36 -9.57
CA VAL A 54 2.38 3.16 -10.41
C VAL A 54 2.73 2.38 -11.66
N LEU A 55 2.53 2.95 -12.84
CA LEU A 55 3.02 2.40 -14.11
C LEU A 55 4.33 3.12 -14.47
N CYS A 56 5.43 2.38 -14.51
CA CYS A 56 6.73 2.88 -14.98
C CYS A 56 6.98 2.41 -16.41
N VAL A 57 7.22 3.35 -17.31
CA VAL A 57 7.53 3.10 -18.74
C VAL A 57 8.90 3.68 -19.07
N ASP A 58 9.85 2.85 -19.49
CA ASP A 58 11.22 3.25 -19.78
C ASP A 58 11.89 2.11 -20.58
N ASP A 59 12.63 2.40 -21.64
CA ASP A 59 13.34 1.36 -22.42
C ASP A 59 14.56 0.80 -21.67
N GLU A 60 15.04 1.51 -20.65
CA GLU A 60 16.14 1.05 -19.81
C GLU A 60 15.69 0.07 -18.72
N ARG A 61 15.81 -1.22 -18.97
CA ARG A 61 15.37 -2.29 -18.06
C ARG A 61 15.99 -2.20 -16.65
N ILE A 62 17.24 -1.74 -16.54
CA ILE A 62 17.92 -1.61 -15.25
C ILE A 62 17.23 -0.50 -14.44
N GLY A 63 16.99 0.65 -15.05
CA GLY A 63 16.27 1.76 -14.44
C GLY A 63 14.86 1.38 -13.99
N LEU A 64 14.10 0.64 -14.83
CA LEU A 64 12.79 0.09 -14.46
C LEU A 64 12.85 -0.79 -13.22
N ARG A 65 13.83 -1.71 -13.17
CA ARG A 65 13.98 -2.63 -12.04
C ARG A 65 14.31 -1.91 -10.75
N VAL A 66 15.20 -0.93 -10.80
CA VAL A 66 15.57 -0.11 -9.63
C VAL A 66 14.36 0.68 -9.13
N ARG A 67 13.64 1.37 -10.02
CA ARG A 67 12.44 2.13 -9.67
C ARG A 67 11.34 1.23 -9.10
N LYS A 68 11.14 0.04 -9.68
CA LYS A 68 10.19 -0.94 -9.14
C LYS A 68 10.51 -1.27 -7.70
N ILE A 69 11.73 -1.71 -7.39
CA ILE A 69 12.14 -2.08 -6.03
C ILE A 69 11.95 -0.90 -5.07
N MET A 70 12.37 0.28 -5.48
CA MET A 70 12.29 1.50 -4.70
C MET A 70 10.84 1.89 -4.37
N LEU A 71 9.95 1.90 -5.35
CA LEU A 71 8.55 2.27 -5.15
C LEU A 71 7.77 1.18 -4.39
N GLU A 72 8.05 -0.10 -4.65
CA GLU A 72 7.45 -1.21 -3.89
C GLU A 72 7.86 -1.16 -2.41
N SER A 73 9.09 -0.76 -2.08
CA SER A 73 9.53 -0.57 -0.70
C SER A 73 8.78 0.55 0.05
N ARG A 74 8.10 1.42 -0.68
CA ARG A 74 7.25 2.50 -0.15
C ARG A 74 5.75 2.17 -0.18
N GLY A 75 5.39 0.91 -0.46
CA GLY A 75 4.02 0.42 -0.41
C GLY A 75 3.20 0.59 -1.70
N PHE A 76 3.83 1.04 -2.80
CA PHE A 76 3.18 1.09 -4.10
C PHE A 76 3.12 -0.28 -4.77
N LYS A 77 2.07 -0.52 -5.55
CA LYS A 77 2.06 -1.58 -6.56
C LYS A 77 2.69 -1.05 -7.84
N VAL A 78 3.66 -1.74 -8.42
CA VAL A 78 4.39 -1.22 -9.58
C VAL A 78 4.25 -2.14 -10.78
N LEU A 79 3.74 -1.57 -11.89
CA LEU A 79 3.75 -2.15 -13.21
C LEU A 79 4.93 -1.55 -13.99
N THR A 80 5.57 -2.35 -14.82
CA THR A 80 6.71 -1.90 -15.63
C THR A 80 6.51 -2.27 -17.09
N ALA A 81 6.77 -1.33 -17.97
CA ALA A 81 6.76 -1.51 -19.41
C ALA A 81 8.09 -1.05 -20.01
N SER A 82 8.63 -1.80 -20.93
CA SER A 82 9.91 -1.51 -21.60
C SER A 82 9.75 -0.78 -22.93
N SER A 83 8.54 -0.37 -23.27
CA SER A 83 8.23 0.39 -24.49
C SER A 83 6.91 1.16 -24.34
N GLY A 84 6.71 2.17 -25.17
CA GLY A 84 5.46 2.93 -25.23
C GLY A 84 4.22 2.07 -25.50
N PRO A 85 4.23 1.19 -26.54
CA PRO A 85 3.10 0.29 -26.82
C PRO A 85 2.76 -0.66 -25.66
N GLU A 86 3.77 -1.21 -24.98
CA GLU A 86 3.57 -2.04 -23.78
C GLU A 86 2.98 -1.20 -22.64
N GLY A 87 3.48 0.02 -22.45
CA GLY A 87 2.94 0.95 -21.47
C GLY A 87 1.46 1.28 -21.70
N LEU A 88 1.08 1.59 -22.94
CA LEU A 88 -0.31 1.85 -23.32
C LEU A 88 -1.21 0.63 -23.06
N LYS A 89 -0.72 -0.57 -23.36
CA LYS A 89 -1.47 -1.82 -23.10
C LYS A 89 -1.71 -2.02 -21.61
N LEU A 90 -0.66 -1.93 -20.79
CA LEU A 90 -0.80 -2.08 -19.34
C LEU A 90 -1.69 -0.98 -18.73
N PHE A 91 -1.62 0.23 -19.26
CA PHE A 91 -2.47 1.34 -18.86
C PHE A 91 -3.95 1.08 -19.13
N GLU A 92 -4.30 0.35 -20.20
CA GLU A 92 -5.68 -0.06 -20.50
C GLU A 92 -6.16 -1.23 -19.63
N GLU A 93 -5.28 -2.22 -19.44
CA GLU A 93 -5.64 -3.48 -18.76
C GLU A 93 -5.70 -3.35 -17.23
N HIS A 94 -5.11 -2.29 -16.66
CA HIS A 94 -4.99 -2.12 -15.21
C HIS A 94 -5.49 -0.77 -14.72
N GLU A 95 -5.95 -0.74 -13.49
CA GLU A 95 -6.16 0.51 -12.75
C GLU A 95 -4.82 1.09 -12.33
N VAL A 96 -4.42 2.17 -12.97
CA VAL A 96 -3.20 2.93 -12.71
C VAL A 96 -3.57 4.25 -12.03
N ASP A 97 -2.91 4.55 -10.92
CA ASP A 97 -3.11 5.79 -10.16
C ASP A 97 -2.14 6.90 -10.60
N VAL A 98 -0.96 6.54 -11.12
CA VAL A 98 0.03 7.49 -11.66
C VAL A 98 0.95 6.80 -12.67
N VAL A 99 1.39 7.54 -13.66
CA VAL A 99 2.36 7.09 -14.68
C VAL A 99 3.69 7.79 -14.47
N VAL A 100 4.80 7.04 -14.48
CA VAL A 100 6.18 7.54 -14.58
C VAL A 100 6.70 7.13 -15.94
N LEU A 101 6.94 8.07 -16.82
CA LEU A 101 7.19 7.84 -18.23
C LEU A 101 8.50 8.48 -18.66
N ASP A 102 9.40 7.67 -19.22
CA ASP A 102 10.57 8.22 -19.90
C ASP A 102 10.14 9.02 -21.14
N TYR A 103 10.68 10.20 -21.28
CA TYR A 103 10.38 11.05 -22.42
C TYR A 103 11.11 10.60 -23.69
N TYR A 104 12.35 10.15 -23.56
CA TYR A 104 13.20 9.76 -24.70
C TYR A 104 13.35 8.25 -24.80
N MET A 105 12.49 7.61 -25.57
CA MET A 105 12.58 6.19 -25.91
C MET A 105 12.86 6.01 -27.41
N PRO A 106 13.59 4.95 -27.83
CA PRO A 106 14.03 4.77 -29.22
C PRO A 106 12.91 4.73 -30.26
N ASP A 107 11.79 4.05 -29.92
CA ASP A 107 10.76 3.70 -30.90
C ASP A 107 9.59 4.69 -30.92
N VAL A 108 9.27 5.32 -29.78
CA VAL A 108 8.14 6.23 -29.62
C VAL A 108 8.50 7.32 -28.62
N ASN A 109 8.24 8.57 -28.99
CA ASN A 109 8.42 9.68 -28.09
C ASN A 109 7.44 9.60 -26.90
N GLY A 110 7.95 9.74 -25.67
CA GLY A 110 7.13 9.72 -24.44
C GLY A 110 5.99 10.74 -24.47
N GLY A 111 6.15 11.87 -25.15
CA GLY A 111 5.09 12.87 -25.34
C GLY A 111 3.89 12.33 -26.12
N GLU A 112 4.10 11.49 -27.13
CA GLU A 112 3.02 10.84 -27.89
C GLU A 112 2.30 9.81 -27.03
N VAL A 113 3.05 9.03 -26.25
CA VAL A 113 2.49 8.06 -25.31
C VAL A 113 1.66 8.77 -24.24
N ALA A 114 2.18 9.85 -23.65
CA ALA A 114 1.49 10.66 -22.66
C ALA A 114 0.19 11.27 -23.22
N SER A 115 0.24 11.81 -24.42
CA SER A 115 -0.93 12.38 -25.10
C SER A 115 -2.03 11.35 -25.29
N GLU A 116 -1.67 10.13 -25.69
CA GLU A 116 -2.63 9.05 -25.84
C GLU A 116 -3.18 8.58 -24.49
N MET A 117 -2.35 8.49 -23.43
CA MET A 117 -2.80 8.18 -22.08
C MET A 117 -3.76 9.26 -21.55
N ARG A 118 -3.41 10.54 -21.74
CA ARG A 118 -4.24 11.67 -21.35
C ARG A 118 -5.61 11.68 -22.04
N ARG A 119 -5.64 11.31 -23.33
CA ARG A 119 -6.89 11.19 -24.08
C ARG A 119 -7.80 10.09 -23.54
N ARG A 120 -7.25 8.97 -23.10
CA ARG A 120 -8.00 7.82 -22.58
C ARG A 120 -8.48 8.01 -21.14
N ARG A 121 -7.63 8.50 -20.27
CA ARG A 121 -7.91 8.78 -18.85
C ARG A 121 -7.28 10.12 -18.44
N PRO A 122 -8.02 11.22 -18.59
CA PRO A 122 -7.49 12.57 -18.37
C PRO A 122 -7.10 12.84 -16.91
N ASP A 123 -7.65 12.12 -15.96
CA ASP A 123 -7.45 12.35 -14.53
C ASP A 123 -6.23 11.62 -13.96
N VAL A 124 -5.61 10.69 -14.72
CA VAL A 124 -4.43 9.97 -14.24
C VAL A 124 -3.18 10.84 -14.39
N PRO A 125 -2.49 11.16 -13.28
CA PRO A 125 -1.28 11.99 -13.34
C PRO A 125 -0.15 11.31 -14.13
N ILE A 126 0.59 12.13 -14.88
CA ILE A 126 1.74 11.73 -15.68
C ILE A 126 2.97 12.50 -15.22
N VAL A 127 4.00 11.77 -14.78
CA VAL A 127 5.31 12.30 -14.39
C VAL A 127 6.31 11.92 -15.47
N PHE A 128 6.86 12.91 -16.18
CA PHE A 128 7.99 12.62 -17.06
C PHE A 128 9.27 12.45 -16.26
N LEU A 129 10.04 11.44 -16.66
CA LEU A 129 11.38 11.20 -16.19
C LEU A 129 12.33 11.28 -17.38
N SER A 130 13.41 12.07 -17.29
CA SER A 130 14.33 12.25 -18.42
C SER A 130 15.77 12.40 -17.93
N ALA A 131 16.72 11.96 -18.75
CA ALA A 131 18.14 12.26 -18.54
C ALA A 131 18.51 13.72 -18.82
N TYR A 132 17.63 14.45 -19.50
CA TYR A 132 17.85 15.86 -19.85
C TYR A 132 17.21 16.79 -18.83
N PHE A 133 17.76 17.97 -18.65
CA PHE A 133 17.31 18.99 -17.69
C PHE A 133 16.11 19.80 -18.15
N SER A 134 15.70 19.68 -19.40
CA SER A 134 14.54 20.36 -19.96
C SER A 134 13.84 19.50 -20.99
N LEU A 135 12.55 19.68 -21.11
CA LEU A 135 11.70 19.09 -22.14
C LEU A 135 11.12 20.18 -23.02
N PRO A 136 10.68 19.86 -24.25
CA PRO A 136 9.93 20.79 -25.08
C PRO A 136 8.68 21.30 -24.36
N PRO A 137 8.27 22.57 -24.60
CA PRO A 137 7.07 23.14 -23.96
C PRO A 137 5.82 22.26 -24.14
N GLU A 138 5.65 21.67 -25.32
CA GLU A 138 4.50 20.81 -25.66
C GLU A 138 4.43 19.55 -24.77
N ALA A 139 5.60 19.04 -24.35
CA ALA A 139 5.66 17.90 -23.42
C ALA A 139 5.17 18.29 -22.02
N LEU A 140 5.51 19.50 -21.59
CA LEU A 140 5.13 20.00 -20.27
C LEU A 140 3.62 20.30 -20.17
N GLU A 141 2.93 20.49 -21.29
CA GLU A 141 1.48 20.70 -21.31
C GLU A 141 0.69 19.42 -20.99
N VAL A 142 1.26 18.25 -21.29
CA VAL A 142 0.58 16.95 -21.05
C VAL A 142 1.02 16.27 -19.77
N ALA A 143 2.05 16.77 -19.10
CA ALA A 143 2.60 16.22 -17.87
C ALA A 143 2.17 17.03 -16.64
N ASP A 144 1.94 16.34 -15.53
CA ASP A 144 1.66 16.96 -14.22
C ASP A 144 2.96 17.27 -13.46
N ALA A 145 4.05 16.61 -13.84
CA ALA A 145 5.38 16.86 -13.29
C ALA A 145 6.49 16.39 -14.24
N PHE A 146 7.67 16.97 -14.02
CA PHE A 146 8.90 16.57 -14.68
C PHE A 146 10.00 16.40 -13.63
N ILE A 147 10.79 15.33 -13.77
CA ILE A 147 11.91 14.98 -12.89
C ILE A 147 13.07 14.52 -13.75
N THR A 148 14.30 14.88 -13.37
CA THR A 148 15.48 14.36 -14.05
C THR A 148 15.90 13.01 -13.50
N LYS A 149 16.44 12.12 -14.36
CA LYS A 149 16.96 10.81 -13.90
C LYS A 149 18.17 10.94 -12.96
N GLY A 150 18.76 12.13 -12.87
CA GLY A 150 19.85 12.47 -11.94
C GLY A 150 19.42 12.97 -10.57
N ASP A 151 18.13 13.26 -10.39
CA ASP A 151 17.61 13.71 -9.10
C ASP A 151 17.62 12.58 -8.07
N PRO A 152 17.73 12.92 -6.76
CA PRO A 152 17.63 11.93 -5.71
C PRO A 152 16.33 11.13 -5.80
N PRO A 153 16.36 9.82 -5.53
CA PRO A 153 15.16 8.96 -5.62
C PRO A 153 13.96 9.44 -4.80
N ASP A 154 14.20 10.10 -3.68
CA ASP A 154 13.14 10.63 -2.81
C ASP A 154 12.32 11.74 -3.48
N VAL A 155 12.90 12.48 -4.44
CA VAL A 155 12.19 13.50 -5.23
C VAL A 155 11.05 12.87 -6.05
N LEU A 156 11.31 11.73 -6.68
CA LEU A 156 10.30 11.00 -7.44
C LEU A 156 9.20 10.47 -6.51
N ILE A 157 9.59 9.90 -5.38
CA ILE A 157 8.65 9.34 -4.40
C ILE A 157 7.73 10.42 -3.85
N GLU A 158 8.29 11.55 -3.40
CA GLU A 158 7.53 12.68 -2.89
C GLU A 158 6.56 13.24 -3.94
N LYS A 159 7.02 13.35 -5.18
CA LYS A 159 6.17 13.82 -6.27
C LYS A 159 4.99 12.89 -6.52
N ILE A 160 5.23 11.58 -6.55
CA ILE A 160 4.17 10.58 -6.72
C ILE A 160 3.17 10.67 -5.54
N GLN A 161 3.65 10.71 -4.30
CA GLN A 161 2.79 10.79 -3.10
C GLN A 161 1.89 12.03 -3.08
N ASN A 162 2.35 13.15 -3.66
CA ASN A 162 1.58 14.38 -3.74
C ASN A 162 0.54 14.37 -4.88
N LEU A 163 0.61 13.42 -5.80
CA LEU A 163 -0.29 13.31 -6.96
C LEU A 163 -1.41 12.26 -6.78
N VAL A 164 -1.28 11.34 -5.79
CA VAL A 164 -2.20 10.18 -5.66
C VAL A 164 -2.93 10.06 -4.31
#